data_a2046186a864228d5223b597a7263e98
#
_entry.id   a2046186a864228d5223b597a7263e98
#
_cell.length_a   1.000
_cell.length_b   1.000
_cell.length_c   1.000
_cell.angle_alpha   90.00
_cell.angle_beta   90.00
_cell.angle_gamma   90.00
#
_symmetry.space_group_name_H-M   'P 1'
#
loop_
_entity.id
_entity.type
_entity.pdbx_description
1 polymer ?
#
loop_
_entity_poly.entity_id
_entity_poly.type
_entity_poly.pdbx_seq_one_letter_code
_entity_poly.pdbx_strand_id
1 'polypeptide(L)'
;MKIKTLRKNPLSRPREEDDAAADEPSTSADKTSQVLLPSDSNFNHIKCKAVRYQKCQELMKQRVKEAKKAKKARIQEGAPKQVPHTLESLREKDETTIVGSLDDEANEEFRFECDRDEFAAYYKQAYEPKVLITYADNPNRKTRIFGRELTRIIPNSISLYRNRSGVKKMVKSATARNFTDIIIVNEDRCKPNGMLIVHLPDGPTAHFKLSNVKITTELKRSHKEITEHRPEVILNNFTTRLGFTIGRMLGALFHYQPEFKGRRAVTFHNQRDYIFFRHHRYEFNLKTGKPRLRELGPRFTLKLRSLQRGTFDSKYGDYEWIIQGRRHEMETSRRKFFL
;
A
#
# COMPACT_ATOMS: atom_id res chain seq x y z
N MET A 1 26.92 -25.08 35.30
CA MET A 1 26.91 -23.73 35.92
C MET A 1 26.59 -22.71 34.83
N LYS A 2 25.34 -22.26 34.72
CA LYS A 2 24.90 -21.32 33.71
C LYS A 2 24.65 -19.96 34.37
N ILE A 3 25.41 -18.97 34.01
CA ILE A 3 25.29 -17.59 34.50
C ILE A 3 24.22 -16.88 33.67
N LYS A 4 23.14 -16.44 34.32
CA LYS A 4 22.11 -15.58 33.74
C LYS A 4 22.55 -14.12 33.86
N THR A 5 22.79 -13.46 32.75
CA THR A 5 23.03 -12.01 32.70
C THR A 5 21.69 -11.24 32.67
N LEU A 6 21.48 -10.45 33.68
CA LEU A 6 20.37 -9.50 33.81
C LEU A 6 20.62 -8.28 32.88
N ARG A 7 19.70 -7.99 32.00
CA ARG A 7 19.68 -6.75 31.21
C ARG A 7 19.07 -5.61 32.06
N LYS A 8 19.84 -4.56 32.28
CA LYS A 8 19.39 -3.29 32.87
C LYS A 8 18.66 -2.45 31.83
N ASN A 9 17.49 -1.93 32.19
CA ASN A 9 16.77 -0.90 31.44
C ASN A 9 17.41 0.47 31.67
N PRO A 10 17.57 1.33 30.66
CA PRO A 10 18.01 2.71 30.85
C PRO A 10 16.83 3.64 31.19
N LEU A 11 17.17 4.57 32.08
CA LEU A 11 16.34 5.58 32.69
C LEU A 11 15.63 6.53 31.71
N SER A 12 14.42 6.88 32.08
CA SER A 12 13.58 7.94 31.50
C SER A 12 14.14 9.34 31.84
N ARG A 13 14.20 10.21 30.83
CA ARG A 13 14.45 11.67 30.99
C ARG A 13 13.14 12.43 31.26
N PRO A 14 13.16 13.53 32.02
CA PRO A 14 11.97 14.33 32.30
C PRO A 14 11.54 15.17 31.08
N ARG A 15 10.24 15.39 30.96
CA ARG A 15 9.63 16.31 29.99
C ARG A 15 9.53 17.68 30.61
N GLU A 16 9.98 18.68 29.88
CA GLU A 16 9.72 20.11 30.14
C GLU A 16 8.31 20.44 29.67
N GLU A 17 7.61 21.21 30.50
CA GLU A 17 6.28 21.76 30.24
C GLU A 17 6.45 23.06 29.47
N ASP A 18 5.80 23.19 28.33
CA ASP A 18 5.59 24.48 27.67
C ASP A 18 4.09 24.77 27.60
N ASP A 19 3.71 25.83 28.32
CA ASP A 19 2.41 26.49 28.30
C ASP A 19 2.17 27.19 26.95
N ALA A 20 1.04 26.94 26.30
CA ALA A 20 0.44 27.88 25.36
C ALA A 20 -1.07 27.72 25.33
N ALA A 21 -1.74 28.75 25.85
CA ALA A 21 -3.16 28.95 25.75
C ALA A 21 -3.58 29.30 24.33
N ALA A 22 -4.70 28.76 23.87
CA ALA A 22 -5.57 29.39 22.86
C ALA A 22 -6.94 28.74 22.75
N ASP A 23 -7.93 29.56 23.03
CA ASP A 23 -9.29 29.68 22.47
C ASP A 23 -10.16 28.44 22.21
N GLU A 24 -11.26 28.41 22.96
CA GLU A 24 -12.45 27.61 22.71
C GLU A 24 -13.38 28.26 21.67
N PRO A 25 -14.11 27.46 20.92
CA PRO A 25 -15.50 27.80 20.60
C PRO A 25 -16.48 26.80 21.21
N SER A 26 -17.40 27.38 21.96
CA SER A 26 -18.59 26.78 22.51
C SER A 26 -19.49 26.14 21.46
N THR A 27 -19.82 24.83 21.61
CA THR A 27 -21.04 24.24 21.06
C THR A 27 -21.54 23.12 21.94
N SER A 28 -22.78 23.33 22.37
CA SER A 28 -23.83 22.47 22.90
C SER A 28 -23.47 21.05 23.38
N ALA A 29 -23.70 20.88 24.66
CA ALA A 29 -23.59 19.68 25.46
C ALA A 29 -24.44 18.52 24.92
N ASP A 30 -23.78 17.50 24.41
CA ASP A 30 -24.31 16.15 24.38
C ASP A 30 -23.64 15.38 25.53
N LYS A 31 -24.42 15.03 26.55
CA LYS A 31 -23.96 14.28 27.72
C LYS A 31 -23.64 12.84 27.33
N THR A 32 -22.59 12.65 26.56
CA THR A 32 -21.99 11.33 26.37
C THR A 32 -21.08 11.08 27.56
N SER A 33 -21.46 10.12 28.41
CA SER A 33 -20.66 9.66 29.54
C SER A 33 -19.23 9.38 29.07
N GLN A 34 -18.30 10.26 29.43
CA GLN A 34 -16.86 10.11 29.18
C GLN A 34 -16.41 8.80 29.81
N VAL A 35 -16.00 7.86 29.01
CA VAL A 35 -15.32 6.64 29.46
C VAL A 35 -13.90 7.06 29.87
N LEU A 36 -13.71 7.40 31.14
CA LEU A 36 -12.43 7.74 31.72
C LEU A 36 -11.41 6.64 31.45
N LEU A 37 -10.27 7.00 30.86
CA LEU A 37 -9.16 6.08 30.60
C LEU A 37 -8.54 5.59 31.93
N PRO A 38 -7.86 4.43 31.96
CA PRO A 38 -7.25 3.88 33.18
C PRO A 38 -6.23 4.81 33.86
N SER A 39 -5.67 5.79 33.15
CA SER A 39 -4.79 6.82 33.69
C SER A 39 -5.47 7.76 34.68
N ASP A 40 -6.81 7.89 34.62
CA ASP A 40 -7.55 8.81 35.47
C ASP A 40 -8.02 8.16 36.78
N SER A 41 -7.76 6.87 36.96
CA SER A 41 -7.99 6.19 38.23
C SER A 41 -6.89 6.52 39.21
N ASN A 42 -7.18 7.42 40.12
CA ASN A 42 -6.22 7.99 41.09
C ASN A 42 -5.85 6.98 42.21
N PHE A 43 -5.27 5.84 41.85
CA PHE A 43 -4.76 4.84 42.78
C PHE A 43 -3.28 5.05 43.18
N ASN A 44 -2.72 6.19 42.83
CA ASN A 44 -1.32 6.52 43.15
C ASN A 44 -1.05 6.62 44.64
N HIS A 45 -2.08 6.91 45.47
CA HIS A 45 -1.99 6.94 46.93
C HIS A 45 -1.76 5.55 47.54
N ILE A 46 -2.07 4.46 46.80
CA ILE A 46 -1.85 3.11 47.31
C ILE A 46 -0.41 2.70 47.07
N LYS A 47 0.41 2.68 48.10
CA LYS A 47 1.85 2.33 48.04
C LYS A 47 2.07 0.86 47.61
N CYS A 48 1.21 -0.06 48.06
CA CYS A 48 1.35 -1.48 47.72
C CYS A 48 0.97 -1.77 46.27
N LYS A 49 1.93 -2.23 45.45
CA LYS A 49 1.75 -2.53 44.02
C LYS A 49 0.71 -3.62 43.76
N ALA A 50 0.66 -4.65 44.62
CA ALA A 50 -0.30 -5.74 44.48
C ALA A 50 -1.75 -5.27 44.68
N VAL A 51 -1.97 -4.47 45.74
CA VAL A 51 -3.31 -3.91 46.05
C VAL A 51 -3.76 -2.93 44.96
N ARG A 52 -2.83 -2.11 44.46
CA ARG A 52 -3.12 -1.20 43.34
C ARG A 52 -3.54 -1.97 42.09
N TYR A 53 -2.85 -3.06 41.77
CA TYR A 53 -3.17 -3.90 40.63
C TYR A 53 -4.55 -4.56 40.77
N GLN A 54 -4.87 -5.11 41.96
CA GLN A 54 -6.19 -5.68 42.24
C GLN A 54 -7.30 -4.64 42.06
N LYS A 55 -7.14 -3.46 42.62
CA LYS A 55 -8.09 -2.35 42.46
C LYS A 55 -8.29 -1.95 41.00
N CYS A 56 -7.22 -1.84 40.23
CA CYS A 56 -7.28 -1.62 38.78
C CYS A 56 -8.06 -2.73 38.06
N GLN A 57 -7.80 -3.98 38.39
CA GLN A 57 -8.54 -5.11 37.79
C GLN A 57 -10.02 -5.11 38.15
N GLU A 58 -10.37 -4.80 39.41
CA GLU A 58 -11.75 -4.70 39.84
C GLU A 58 -12.49 -3.59 39.05
N LEU A 59 -11.88 -2.42 38.94
CA LEU A 59 -12.42 -1.29 38.18
C LEU A 59 -12.61 -1.63 36.69
N MET A 60 -11.64 -2.32 36.09
CA MET A 60 -11.77 -2.82 34.72
C MET A 60 -12.93 -3.81 34.58
N LYS A 61 -13.09 -4.74 35.52
CA LYS A 61 -14.20 -5.69 35.51
C LYS A 61 -15.56 -4.98 35.66
N GLN A 62 -15.65 -3.95 36.52
CA GLN A 62 -16.85 -3.14 36.66
C GLN A 62 -17.21 -2.40 35.36
N ARG A 63 -16.25 -1.71 34.73
CA ARG A 63 -16.45 -1.02 33.44
C ARG A 63 -16.92 -1.97 32.33
N VAL A 64 -16.35 -3.18 32.26
CA VAL A 64 -16.80 -4.18 31.30
C VAL A 64 -18.24 -4.61 31.55
N LYS A 65 -18.64 -4.77 32.84
CA LYS A 65 -20.02 -5.10 33.19
C LYS A 65 -20.99 -3.96 32.84
N GLU A 66 -20.63 -2.72 33.12
CA GLU A 66 -21.41 -1.51 32.80
C GLU A 66 -21.55 -1.34 31.29
N ALA A 67 -20.46 -1.47 30.54
CA ALA A 67 -20.49 -1.43 29.06
C ALA A 67 -21.39 -2.53 28.47
N LYS A 68 -21.37 -3.75 29.04
CA LYS A 68 -22.26 -4.82 28.61
C LYS A 68 -23.72 -4.50 28.94
N LYS A 69 -23.99 -3.91 30.12
CA LYS A 69 -25.35 -3.51 30.54
C LYS A 69 -25.87 -2.39 29.65
N ALA A 70 -25.08 -1.36 29.40
CA ALA A 70 -25.40 -0.27 28.49
C ALA A 70 -25.67 -0.76 27.04
N LYS A 71 -24.85 -1.71 26.56
CA LYS A 71 -25.07 -2.33 25.25
C LYS A 71 -26.38 -3.11 25.17
N LYS A 72 -26.77 -3.84 26.25
CA LYS A 72 -28.05 -4.55 26.31
C LYS A 72 -29.21 -3.56 26.32
N ALA A 73 -29.15 -2.48 27.12
CA ALA A 73 -30.17 -1.45 27.17
C ALA A 73 -30.39 -0.83 25.79
N ARG A 74 -29.33 -0.44 25.08
CA ARG A 74 -29.38 0.09 23.70
C ARG A 74 -30.05 -0.87 22.70
N ILE A 75 -29.80 -2.17 22.85
CA ILE A 75 -30.42 -3.19 21.98
C ILE A 75 -31.91 -3.31 22.28
N GLN A 76 -32.31 -3.21 23.57
CA GLN A 76 -33.73 -3.25 23.98
C GLN A 76 -34.49 -1.99 23.55
N GLU A 77 -33.85 -0.82 23.57
CA GLU A 77 -34.39 0.45 23.09
C GLU A 77 -34.48 0.54 21.56
N GLY A 78 -34.00 -0.48 20.83
CA GLY A 78 -34.05 -0.47 19.36
C GLY A 78 -33.14 0.57 18.70
N ALA A 79 -32.18 1.14 19.44
CA ALA A 79 -31.28 2.15 18.94
C ALA A 79 -30.46 1.63 17.74
N PRO A 80 -30.26 2.42 16.67
CA PRO A 80 -29.51 2.00 15.50
C PRO A 80 -28.08 1.65 15.89
N LYS A 81 -27.55 0.60 15.25
CA LYS A 81 -26.16 0.18 15.48
C LYS A 81 -25.22 1.32 15.12
N GLN A 82 -24.33 1.68 16.02
CA GLN A 82 -23.27 2.64 15.72
C GLN A 82 -22.37 2.11 14.61
N VAL A 83 -22.18 2.91 13.57
CA VAL A 83 -21.25 2.59 12.51
C VAL A 83 -19.83 2.73 13.09
N PRO A 84 -18.99 1.68 13.02
CA PRO A 84 -17.63 1.78 13.54
C PRO A 84 -16.83 2.78 12.71
N HIS A 85 -16.09 3.66 13.38
CA HIS A 85 -15.13 4.52 12.71
C HIS A 85 -13.95 3.67 12.22
N THR A 86 -13.78 3.62 10.91
CA THR A 86 -12.64 3.02 10.25
C THR A 86 -11.62 4.08 9.90
N LEU A 87 -10.36 3.69 9.65
CA LEU A 87 -9.35 4.65 9.20
C LEU A 87 -9.73 5.30 7.86
N GLU A 88 -10.45 4.59 7.01
CA GLU A 88 -10.97 5.12 5.75
C GLU A 88 -12.08 6.15 5.97
N SER A 89 -12.98 5.94 6.95
CA SER A 89 -14.02 6.92 7.28
C SER A 89 -13.49 8.18 7.96
N LEU A 90 -12.29 8.08 8.57
CA LEU A 90 -11.59 9.19 9.21
C LEU A 90 -10.54 9.84 8.29
N ARG A 91 -10.44 9.40 7.04
CA ARG A 91 -9.49 9.97 6.08
C ARG A 91 -9.79 11.44 5.85
N GLU A 92 -8.77 12.27 5.98
CA GLU A 92 -8.81 13.67 5.58
C GLU A 92 -8.70 13.74 4.05
N LYS A 93 -9.66 14.39 3.41
CA LYS A 93 -9.62 14.61 1.96
C LYS A 93 -8.75 15.84 1.70
N ASP A 94 -7.70 15.66 0.91
CA ASP A 94 -6.87 16.74 0.40
C ASP A 94 -7.44 17.27 -0.93
N GLU A 95 -7.01 18.44 -1.37
CA GLU A 95 -7.36 19.05 -2.65
C GLU A 95 -7.00 18.16 -3.86
N THR A 96 -6.00 17.29 -3.68
CA THR A 96 -5.58 16.32 -4.71
C THR A 96 -6.52 15.11 -4.82
N THR A 97 -7.50 14.98 -3.90
CA THR A 97 -8.42 13.83 -3.90
C THR A 97 -9.48 14.02 -4.97
N ILE A 98 -9.58 13.06 -5.88
CA ILE A 98 -10.60 13.03 -6.93
C ILE A 98 -11.93 12.66 -6.29
N VAL A 99 -12.88 13.56 -6.35
CA VAL A 99 -14.24 13.37 -5.80
C VAL A 99 -15.18 13.08 -6.95
N GLY A 100 -15.91 11.97 -6.86
CA GLY A 100 -16.89 11.58 -7.88
C GLY A 100 -16.31 10.76 -9.03
N SER A 101 -17.01 10.75 -10.16
CA SER A 101 -16.56 10.09 -11.39
C SER A 101 -15.58 10.98 -12.17
N LEU A 102 -14.73 10.37 -12.99
CA LEU A 102 -13.87 11.09 -13.92
C LEU A 102 -14.68 11.89 -14.98
N ASP A 103 -15.93 11.50 -15.19
CA ASP A 103 -16.83 12.15 -16.14
C ASP A 103 -17.55 13.39 -15.56
N ASP A 104 -17.37 13.68 -14.26
CA ASP A 104 -17.94 14.84 -13.62
C ASP A 104 -17.21 16.12 -14.09
N GLU A 105 -17.97 17.23 -14.27
CA GLU A 105 -17.44 18.53 -14.70
C GLU A 105 -16.28 19.04 -13.82
N ALA A 106 -16.33 18.73 -12.52
CA ALA A 106 -15.26 19.09 -11.58
C ALA A 106 -13.91 18.42 -11.88
N ASN A 107 -13.89 17.36 -12.70
CA ASN A 107 -12.68 16.59 -13.04
C ASN A 107 -12.24 16.76 -14.50
N GLU A 108 -12.83 17.73 -15.26
CA GLU A 108 -12.49 17.94 -16.66
C GLU A 108 -11.02 18.31 -16.88
N GLU A 109 -10.45 19.16 -16.03
CA GLU A 109 -9.02 19.50 -16.09
C GLU A 109 -8.14 18.27 -15.94
N PHE A 110 -8.47 17.44 -14.97
CA PHE A 110 -7.72 16.22 -14.71
C PHE A 110 -7.88 15.19 -15.84
N ARG A 111 -9.05 15.10 -16.44
CA ARG A 111 -9.29 14.27 -17.62
C ARG A 111 -8.45 14.74 -18.81
N PHE A 112 -8.38 16.05 -19.02
CA PHE A 112 -7.54 16.64 -20.05
C PHE A 112 -6.04 16.40 -19.82
N GLU A 113 -5.58 16.44 -18.56
CA GLU A 113 -4.22 16.04 -18.19
C GLU A 113 -3.95 14.57 -18.54
N CYS A 114 -4.89 13.67 -18.22
CA CYS A 114 -4.77 12.25 -18.53
C CYS A 114 -4.74 11.91 -20.02
N ASP A 115 -5.34 12.75 -20.86
CA ASP A 115 -5.33 12.56 -22.32
C ASP A 115 -4.02 12.98 -22.97
N ARG A 116 -3.17 13.69 -22.23
CA ARG A 116 -1.87 14.23 -22.66
C ARG A 116 -0.68 13.68 -21.88
N ASP A 117 -0.92 12.84 -20.86
CA ASP A 117 0.15 12.23 -20.08
C ASP A 117 0.97 11.24 -20.92
N GLU A 118 2.08 10.80 -20.38
CA GLU A 118 3.01 9.85 -21.00
C GLU A 118 2.35 8.50 -21.33
N PHE A 119 1.29 8.13 -20.59
CA PHE A 119 0.53 6.90 -20.79
C PHE A 119 -0.63 7.04 -21.76
N ALA A 120 -0.93 8.25 -22.27
CA ALA A 120 -2.05 8.50 -23.15
C ALA A 120 -2.04 7.62 -24.41
N ALA A 121 -0.86 7.41 -25.00
CA ALA A 121 -0.68 6.56 -26.17
C ALA A 121 -1.06 5.11 -25.89
N TYR A 122 -0.72 4.58 -24.71
CA TYR A 122 -1.13 3.23 -24.28
C TYR A 122 -2.65 3.14 -24.14
N TYR A 123 -3.29 4.09 -23.46
CA TYR A 123 -4.74 4.07 -23.24
C TYR A 123 -5.53 4.29 -24.55
N LYS A 124 -4.93 4.95 -25.54
CA LYS A 124 -5.44 5.05 -26.92
C LYS A 124 -5.11 3.81 -27.77
N GLN A 125 -4.51 2.77 -27.16
CA GLN A 125 -4.15 1.50 -27.82
C GLN A 125 -3.19 1.68 -29.01
N ALA A 126 -2.31 2.68 -28.96
CA ALA A 126 -1.38 2.95 -30.05
C ALA A 126 -0.23 1.93 -30.14
N TYR A 127 0.11 1.26 -29.06
CA TYR A 127 1.19 0.26 -29.01
C TYR A 127 0.88 -0.84 -28.00
N GLU A 128 1.53 -2.00 -28.19
CA GLU A 128 1.50 -3.10 -27.23
C GLU A 128 2.66 -2.99 -26.22
N PRO A 129 2.41 -3.17 -24.92
CA PRO A 129 3.46 -3.12 -23.92
C PRO A 129 4.51 -4.22 -24.13
N LYS A 130 5.79 -3.85 -24.00
CA LYS A 130 6.93 -4.76 -24.04
C LYS A 130 7.84 -4.45 -22.86
N VAL A 131 7.86 -5.31 -21.85
CA VAL A 131 8.47 -5.04 -20.55
C VAL A 131 9.79 -5.78 -20.38
N LEU A 132 10.83 -5.04 -19.98
CA LEU A 132 12.12 -5.61 -19.59
C LEU A 132 12.18 -5.74 -18.06
N ILE A 133 12.36 -6.95 -17.55
CA ILE A 133 12.55 -7.21 -16.12
C ILE A 133 14.02 -7.51 -15.86
N THR A 134 14.63 -6.76 -14.95
CA THR A 134 16.02 -6.97 -14.57
C THR A 134 16.21 -6.88 -13.05
N TYR A 135 17.39 -7.16 -12.58
CA TYR A 135 17.70 -7.31 -11.16
C TYR A 135 18.87 -6.42 -10.74
N ALA A 136 19.06 -6.27 -9.43
CA ALA A 136 20.34 -5.83 -8.88
C ALA A 136 21.47 -6.77 -9.27
N ASP A 137 22.70 -6.34 -9.07
CA ASP A 137 23.87 -7.16 -9.38
C ASP A 137 23.90 -8.42 -8.50
N ASN A 138 24.21 -9.57 -9.08
CA ASN A 138 24.29 -10.88 -8.43
C ASN A 138 23.04 -11.25 -7.60
N PRO A 139 21.85 -11.28 -8.21
CA PRO A 139 20.61 -11.55 -7.48
C PRO A 139 20.58 -12.97 -6.92
N ASN A 140 20.08 -13.12 -5.70
CA ASN A 140 19.90 -14.40 -5.04
C ASN A 140 18.79 -15.23 -5.72
N ARG A 141 18.77 -16.52 -5.41
CA ARG A 141 17.78 -17.47 -5.95
C ARG A 141 16.34 -16.99 -5.81
N LYS A 142 15.96 -16.43 -4.65
CA LYS A 142 14.59 -15.93 -4.41
C LYS A 142 14.23 -14.79 -5.34
N THR A 143 15.12 -13.82 -5.53
CA THR A 143 14.91 -12.67 -6.40
C THR A 143 14.80 -13.09 -7.86
N ARG A 144 15.63 -14.07 -8.29
CA ARG A 144 15.56 -14.63 -9.64
C ARG A 144 14.25 -15.36 -9.91
N ILE A 145 13.76 -16.15 -8.93
CA ILE A 145 12.47 -16.85 -9.06
C ILE A 145 11.34 -15.81 -9.12
N PHE A 146 11.36 -14.81 -8.22
CA PHE A 146 10.37 -13.74 -8.20
C PHE A 146 10.26 -13.02 -9.56
N GLY A 147 11.38 -12.64 -10.16
CA GLY A 147 11.35 -12.00 -11.47
C GLY A 147 10.85 -12.91 -12.58
N ARG A 148 11.19 -14.21 -12.57
CA ARG A 148 10.61 -15.18 -13.51
C ARG A 148 9.11 -15.38 -13.33
N GLU A 149 8.62 -15.30 -12.09
CA GLU A 149 7.19 -15.34 -11.82
C GLU A 149 6.49 -14.07 -12.37
N LEU A 150 7.14 -12.89 -12.26
CA LEU A 150 6.65 -11.67 -12.89
C LEU A 150 6.58 -11.77 -14.41
N THR A 151 7.58 -12.38 -15.08
CA THR A 151 7.51 -12.56 -16.54
C THR A 151 6.37 -13.49 -16.99
N ARG A 152 5.92 -14.41 -16.15
CA ARG A 152 4.75 -15.26 -16.45
C ARG A 152 3.42 -14.54 -16.26
N ILE A 153 3.43 -13.44 -15.53
CA ILE A 153 2.21 -12.67 -15.23
C ILE A 153 2.06 -11.52 -16.21
N ILE A 154 3.14 -10.78 -16.47
CA ILE A 154 3.15 -9.64 -17.39
C ILE A 154 3.33 -10.18 -18.80
N PRO A 155 2.35 -10.01 -19.69
CA PRO A 155 2.45 -10.44 -21.08
C PRO A 155 3.61 -9.71 -21.78
N ASN A 156 4.20 -10.34 -22.78
CA ASN A 156 5.28 -9.77 -23.60
C ASN A 156 6.44 -9.19 -22.75
N SER A 157 6.81 -9.90 -21.69
CA SER A 157 7.92 -9.49 -20.82
C SER A 157 9.11 -10.45 -20.90
N ILE A 158 10.31 -9.90 -20.76
CA ILE A 158 11.58 -10.63 -20.82
C ILE A 158 12.38 -10.34 -19.57
N SER A 159 12.94 -11.40 -18.96
CA SER A 159 13.82 -11.26 -17.80
C SER A 159 15.29 -11.42 -18.21
N LEU A 160 16.10 -10.39 -17.99
CA LEU A 160 17.52 -10.38 -18.30
C LEU A 160 18.35 -9.98 -17.08
N TYR A 161 19.56 -10.53 -16.98
CA TYR A 161 20.51 -10.13 -15.96
C TYR A 161 21.20 -8.81 -16.33
N ARG A 162 21.38 -7.96 -15.36
CA ARG A 162 21.94 -6.62 -15.54
C ARG A 162 23.42 -6.60 -15.87
N ASN A 163 24.20 -7.59 -15.42
CA ASN A 163 25.64 -7.70 -15.64
C ASN A 163 26.41 -6.39 -15.35
N ARG A 164 26.14 -5.76 -14.20
CA ARG A 164 26.76 -4.50 -13.72
C ARG A 164 26.53 -3.28 -14.63
N SER A 165 25.63 -3.36 -15.60
CA SER A 165 25.29 -2.20 -16.44
C SER A 165 24.58 -1.10 -15.64
N GLY A 166 24.95 0.16 -15.82
CA GLY A 166 24.28 1.31 -15.21
C GLY A 166 22.86 1.49 -15.79
N VAL A 167 21.93 2.03 -14.97
CA VAL A 167 20.51 2.21 -15.38
C VAL A 167 20.40 3.07 -16.64
N LYS A 168 21.13 4.18 -16.74
CA LYS A 168 21.12 5.05 -17.93
C LYS A 168 21.53 4.31 -19.22
N LYS A 169 22.51 3.39 -19.13
CA LYS A 169 22.93 2.57 -20.27
C LYS A 169 21.86 1.55 -20.66
N MET A 170 21.19 0.97 -19.65
CA MET A 170 20.08 0.04 -19.89
C MET A 170 18.90 0.74 -20.53
N VAL A 171 18.52 1.93 -20.08
CA VAL A 171 17.47 2.74 -20.67
C VAL A 171 17.73 2.98 -22.15
N LYS A 172 18.92 3.47 -22.52
CA LYS A 172 19.30 3.68 -23.93
C LYS A 172 19.21 2.40 -24.76
N SER A 173 19.69 1.28 -24.22
CA SER A 173 19.66 -0.01 -24.94
C SER A 173 18.26 -0.57 -25.08
N ALA A 174 17.39 -0.37 -24.08
CA ALA A 174 16.00 -0.83 -24.09
C ALA A 174 15.15 0.01 -25.06
N THR A 175 15.32 1.33 -25.07
CA THR A 175 14.66 2.22 -26.02
C THR A 175 15.04 1.85 -27.46
N ALA A 176 16.32 1.57 -27.75
CA ALA A 176 16.76 1.12 -29.08
C ALA A 176 16.16 -0.23 -29.50
N ARG A 177 15.65 -1.05 -28.56
CA ARG A 177 15.01 -2.34 -28.80
C ARG A 177 13.48 -2.29 -28.71
N ASN A 178 12.91 -1.10 -28.67
CA ASN A 178 11.47 -0.85 -28.56
C ASN A 178 10.83 -1.50 -27.32
N PHE A 179 11.50 -1.47 -26.16
CA PHE A 179 10.85 -1.74 -24.90
C PHE A 179 10.06 -0.51 -24.45
N THR A 180 8.89 -0.74 -23.87
CA THR A 180 8.03 0.32 -23.33
C THR A 180 8.33 0.60 -21.88
N ASP A 181 8.73 -0.42 -21.13
CA ASP A 181 8.96 -0.30 -19.69
C ASP A 181 10.13 -1.15 -19.22
N ILE A 182 10.79 -0.67 -18.16
CA ILE A 182 11.84 -1.43 -17.47
C ILE A 182 11.45 -1.58 -16.01
N ILE A 183 11.45 -2.80 -15.51
CA ILE A 183 11.28 -3.12 -14.09
C ILE A 183 12.61 -3.61 -13.54
N ILE A 184 13.16 -2.88 -12.55
CA ILE A 184 14.39 -3.26 -11.88
C ILE A 184 14.06 -3.70 -10.45
N VAL A 185 14.29 -4.96 -10.14
CA VAL A 185 14.09 -5.50 -8.79
C VAL A 185 15.40 -5.38 -8.01
N ASN A 186 15.38 -4.57 -6.96
CA ASN A 186 16.51 -4.42 -6.05
C ASN A 186 16.46 -5.47 -4.94
N GLU A 187 17.64 -5.85 -4.46
CA GLU A 187 17.81 -6.83 -3.40
C GLU A 187 18.68 -6.27 -2.27
N ASP A 188 18.30 -6.56 -1.05
CA ASP A 188 19.11 -6.32 0.14
C ASP A 188 18.97 -7.53 1.08
N ARG A 189 20.11 -7.97 1.64
CA ARG A 189 20.19 -9.12 2.55
C ARG A 189 19.46 -10.36 2.02
N CYS A 190 19.72 -10.69 0.75
CA CYS A 190 19.13 -11.85 0.06
C CYS A 190 17.59 -11.82 -0.07
N LYS A 191 16.97 -10.65 0.04
CA LYS A 191 15.52 -10.47 -0.12
C LYS A 191 15.22 -9.29 -1.06
N PRO A 192 14.23 -9.44 -1.97
CA PRO A 192 13.77 -8.30 -2.75
C PRO A 192 13.24 -7.20 -1.82
N ASN A 193 13.78 -5.99 -1.93
CA ASN A 193 13.43 -4.86 -1.05
C ASN A 193 12.97 -3.62 -1.78
N GLY A 194 13.23 -3.52 -3.08
CA GLY A 194 12.86 -2.36 -3.88
C GLY A 194 12.50 -2.74 -5.31
N MET A 195 11.68 -1.92 -5.93
CA MET A 195 11.30 -2.02 -7.33
C MET A 195 11.34 -0.63 -7.95
N LEU A 196 12.06 -0.50 -9.03
CA LEU A 196 12.10 0.69 -9.87
C LEU A 196 11.38 0.35 -11.17
N ILE A 197 10.40 1.17 -11.53
CA ILE A 197 9.69 1.07 -12.81
C ILE A 197 10.00 2.32 -13.60
N VAL A 198 10.49 2.15 -14.80
CA VAL A 198 10.84 3.25 -15.72
C VAL A 198 10.03 3.07 -16.99
N HIS A 199 9.20 4.03 -17.29
CA HIS A 199 8.51 4.09 -18.59
C HIS A 199 9.46 4.69 -19.64
N LEU A 200 9.39 4.22 -20.88
CA LEU A 200 10.25 4.62 -21.96
C LEU A 200 9.43 5.26 -23.10
N PRO A 201 9.99 6.21 -23.87
CA PRO A 201 11.40 6.66 -23.83
C PRO A 201 11.69 7.72 -22.76
N ASP A 202 10.72 8.57 -22.39
CA ASP A 202 10.96 9.82 -21.68
C ASP A 202 10.55 9.79 -20.18
N GLY A 203 10.10 8.69 -19.68
CA GLY A 203 9.66 8.53 -18.29
C GLY A 203 8.14 8.41 -18.19
N PRO A 204 7.55 8.50 -17.01
CA PRO A 204 8.15 8.76 -15.70
C PRO A 204 8.85 7.55 -15.06
N THR A 205 9.54 7.80 -13.95
CA THR A 205 10.21 6.76 -13.16
C THR A 205 9.64 6.70 -11.74
N ALA A 206 9.08 5.57 -11.35
CA ALA A 206 8.57 5.35 -10.01
C ALA A 206 9.48 4.40 -9.22
N HIS A 207 9.84 4.81 -8.00
CA HIS A 207 10.58 3.98 -7.06
C HIS A 207 9.68 3.52 -5.93
N PHE A 208 9.57 2.20 -5.79
CA PHE A 208 8.78 1.55 -4.75
C PHE A 208 9.67 0.79 -3.76
N LYS A 209 9.33 0.88 -2.49
CA LYS A 209 9.79 -0.09 -1.51
C LYS A 209 8.96 -1.37 -1.65
N LEU A 210 9.64 -2.50 -1.75
CA LEU A 210 9.05 -3.83 -1.82
C LEU A 210 9.02 -4.47 -0.43
N SER A 211 7.90 -5.04 -0.06
CA SER A 211 7.75 -5.72 1.22
C SER A 211 6.85 -6.96 1.07
N ASN A 212 6.94 -7.87 2.05
CA ASN A 212 6.11 -9.08 2.11
C ASN A 212 6.13 -9.95 0.83
N VAL A 213 7.28 -10.00 0.15
CA VAL A 213 7.43 -10.79 -1.07
C VAL A 213 7.38 -12.28 -0.75
N LYS A 214 6.36 -12.95 -1.29
CA LYS A 214 6.21 -14.41 -1.24
C LYS A 214 6.12 -14.93 -2.68
N ILE A 215 7.05 -15.81 -3.02
CA ILE A 215 7.02 -16.54 -4.28
C ILE A 215 5.95 -17.63 -4.24
N THR A 216 5.55 -18.14 -5.38
CA THR A 216 4.48 -19.15 -5.50
C THR A 216 4.73 -20.36 -4.61
N THR A 217 5.97 -20.82 -4.48
CA THR A 217 6.36 -21.95 -3.63
C THR A 217 6.23 -21.69 -2.12
N GLU A 218 6.23 -20.42 -1.70
CA GLU A 218 6.06 -20.03 -0.27
C GLU A 218 4.59 -19.87 0.13
N LEU A 219 3.66 -19.96 -0.82
CA LEU A 219 2.23 -19.92 -0.54
C LEU A 219 1.77 -21.27 0.00
N LYS A 220 0.90 -21.24 1.04
CA LYS A 220 0.44 -22.47 1.74
C LYS A 220 -0.30 -23.48 0.85
N ARG A 221 -0.79 -23.04 -0.30
CA ARG A 221 -1.50 -23.88 -1.26
C ARG A 221 -0.77 -23.79 -2.59
N SER A 222 -0.14 -24.88 -3.01
CA SER A 222 0.44 -24.99 -4.34
C SER A 222 -0.66 -24.95 -5.39
N HIS A 223 -0.43 -24.17 -6.41
CA HIS A 223 -1.41 -23.98 -7.47
C HIS A 223 -0.93 -24.60 -8.76
N LYS A 224 -1.89 -24.95 -9.59
CA LYS A 224 -1.67 -25.40 -10.94
C LYS A 224 -0.93 -24.33 -11.74
N GLU A 225 -0.35 -24.73 -12.84
CA GLU A 225 0.43 -23.87 -13.72
C GLU A 225 -0.31 -22.60 -14.10
N ILE A 226 0.45 -21.51 -14.17
CA ILE A 226 -0.02 -20.23 -14.66
C ILE A 226 -0.18 -20.40 -16.18
N THR A 227 -1.37 -20.15 -16.69
CA THR A 227 -1.64 -20.17 -18.13
C THR A 227 -1.05 -18.95 -18.82
N GLU A 228 -0.76 -19.02 -20.11
CA GLU A 228 -0.17 -17.92 -20.89
C GLU A 228 -1.19 -16.82 -21.26
N HIS A 229 -2.47 -17.02 -20.94
CA HIS A 229 -3.50 -16.03 -21.25
C HIS A 229 -3.24 -14.68 -20.58
N ARG A 230 -3.62 -13.60 -21.25
CA ARG A 230 -3.51 -12.23 -20.73
C ARG A 230 -4.42 -12.02 -19.53
N PRO A 231 -3.91 -11.57 -18.37
CA PRO A 231 -4.73 -11.36 -17.18
C PRO A 231 -5.57 -10.09 -17.27
N GLU A 232 -6.69 -10.06 -16.57
CA GLU A 232 -7.42 -8.83 -16.27
C GLU A 232 -6.66 -8.03 -15.20
N VAL A 233 -6.59 -6.72 -15.36
CA VAL A 233 -5.95 -5.81 -14.39
C VAL A 233 -7.01 -5.05 -13.63
N ILE A 234 -6.96 -5.16 -12.31
CA ILE A 234 -7.90 -4.49 -11.41
C ILE A 234 -7.12 -3.49 -10.56
N LEU A 235 -7.42 -2.21 -10.74
CA LEU A 235 -6.85 -1.10 -10.00
C LEU A 235 -7.89 -0.60 -9.00
N ASN A 236 -7.62 -0.73 -7.70
CA ASN A 236 -8.58 -0.37 -6.65
C ASN A 236 -8.03 0.71 -5.72
N ASN A 237 -8.88 1.68 -5.36
CA ASN A 237 -8.64 2.70 -4.34
C ASN A 237 -7.49 3.66 -4.64
N PHE A 238 -7.24 3.96 -5.90
CA PHE A 238 -6.37 5.06 -6.29
C PHE A 238 -7.24 6.33 -6.40
N THR A 239 -7.27 7.12 -5.34
CA THR A 239 -8.27 8.20 -5.16
C THR A 239 -7.69 9.61 -5.30
N THR A 240 -6.38 9.74 -5.41
CA THR A 240 -5.70 11.01 -5.58
C THR A 240 -5.15 11.16 -7.00
N ARG A 241 -4.81 12.37 -7.43
CA ARG A 241 -4.13 12.61 -8.73
C ARG A 241 -2.85 11.77 -8.83
N LEU A 242 -1.99 11.80 -7.80
CA LEU A 242 -0.78 10.97 -7.74
C LEU A 242 -1.12 9.47 -7.78
N GLY A 243 -2.12 9.04 -7.02
CA GLY A 243 -2.57 7.65 -7.02
C GLY A 243 -3.04 7.21 -8.40
N PHE A 244 -3.75 8.06 -9.11
CA PHE A 244 -4.22 7.76 -10.46
C PHE A 244 -3.07 7.62 -11.45
N THR A 245 -2.08 8.53 -11.43
CA THR A 245 -0.86 8.43 -12.25
C THR A 245 -0.12 7.11 -12.00
N ILE A 246 0.06 6.73 -10.74
CA ILE A 246 0.66 5.45 -10.37
C ILE A 246 -0.19 4.27 -10.83
N GLY A 247 -1.51 4.36 -10.69
CA GLY A 247 -2.44 3.34 -11.20
C GLY A 247 -2.31 3.16 -12.71
N ARG A 248 -2.28 4.26 -13.48
CA ARG A 248 -2.08 4.24 -14.94
C ARG A 248 -0.75 3.60 -15.31
N MET A 249 0.33 3.97 -14.62
CA MET A 249 1.65 3.37 -14.81
C MET A 249 1.65 1.86 -14.58
N LEU A 250 1.02 1.39 -13.49
CA LEU A 250 0.92 -0.05 -13.20
C LEU A 250 0.02 -0.79 -14.20
N GLY A 251 -1.03 -0.14 -14.67
CA GLY A 251 -1.90 -0.68 -15.72
C GLY A 251 -1.20 -0.82 -17.06
N ALA A 252 -0.38 0.18 -17.43
CA ALA A 252 0.35 0.20 -18.70
C ALA A 252 1.41 -0.90 -18.85
N LEU A 253 1.79 -1.58 -17.76
CA LEU A 253 2.66 -2.76 -17.80
C LEU A 253 1.99 -3.98 -18.43
N PHE A 254 0.65 -4.00 -18.51
CA PHE A 254 -0.14 -5.12 -18.99
C PHE A 254 -0.79 -4.80 -20.33
N HIS A 255 -1.20 -5.83 -21.02
CA HIS A 255 -1.93 -5.66 -22.27
C HIS A 255 -3.34 -5.14 -22.00
N TYR A 256 -3.80 -4.18 -22.79
CA TYR A 256 -5.11 -3.52 -22.64
C TYR A 256 -6.31 -4.45 -22.98
N GLN A 257 -6.08 -5.56 -23.70
CA GLN A 257 -7.11 -6.55 -24.00
C GLN A 257 -6.87 -7.82 -23.19
N PRO A 258 -7.65 -8.08 -22.12
CA PRO A 258 -7.54 -9.30 -21.34
C PRO A 258 -8.16 -10.51 -22.09
N GLU A 259 -7.65 -11.70 -21.82
CA GLU A 259 -8.20 -12.95 -22.32
C GLU A 259 -9.02 -13.66 -21.24
N PHE A 260 -10.33 -13.48 -21.26
CA PHE A 260 -11.25 -14.05 -20.26
C PHE A 260 -11.23 -15.58 -20.19
N LYS A 261 -10.80 -16.27 -21.25
CA LYS A 261 -10.65 -17.74 -21.25
C LYS A 261 -9.69 -18.23 -20.16
N GLY A 262 -8.64 -17.46 -19.87
CA GLY A 262 -7.65 -17.77 -18.83
C GLY A 262 -8.17 -17.60 -17.41
N ARG A 263 -9.23 -16.82 -17.23
CA ARG A 263 -9.84 -16.48 -15.92
C ARG A 263 -8.80 -16.03 -14.89
N ARG A 264 -7.83 -15.23 -15.32
CA ARG A 264 -6.75 -14.69 -14.52
C ARG A 264 -7.01 -13.22 -14.21
N ALA A 265 -6.84 -12.83 -12.95
CA ALA A 265 -6.94 -11.44 -12.53
C ALA A 265 -5.72 -11.04 -11.72
N VAL A 266 -5.17 -9.88 -12.06
CA VAL A 266 -4.11 -9.20 -11.33
C VAL A 266 -4.72 -7.99 -10.64
N THR A 267 -4.58 -7.93 -9.32
CA THR A 267 -5.15 -6.84 -8.53
C THR A 267 -4.04 -6.03 -7.90
N PHE A 268 -4.09 -4.73 -8.13
CA PHE A 268 -3.35 -3.72 -7.38
C PHE A 268 -4.36 -2.98 -6.49
N HIS A 269 -4.33 -3.27 -5.21
CA HIS A 269 -5.21 -2.66 -4.23
C HIS A 269 -4.44 -1.70 -3.36
N ASN A 270 -4.75 -0.40 -3.47
CA ASN A 270 -4.19 0.61 -2.60
C ASN A 270 -4.97 0.65 -1.28
N GLN A 271 -4.25 0.55 -0.17
CA GLN A 271 -4.79 0.81 1.16
C GLN A 271 -3.73 1.52 2.00
N ARG A 272 -3.99 2.76 2.35
CA ARG A 272 -3.08 3.60 3.16
C ARG A 272 -1.68 3.70 2.57
N ASP A 273 -1.58 4.04 1.30
CA ASP A 273 -0.34 4.15 0.53
C ASP A 273 0.47 2.86 0.40
N TYR A 274 -0.13 1.72 0.76
CA TYR A 274 0.41 0.41 0.46
C TYR A 274 -0.37 -0.22 -0.67
N ILE A 275 0.29 -0.53 -1.76
CA ILE A 275 -0.31 -1.18 -2.92
C ILE A 275 -0.08 -2.69 -2.78
N PHE A 276 -1.15 -3.43 -2.54
CA PHE A 276 -1.12 -4.87 -2.41
C PHE A 276 -1.30 -5.51 -3.78
N PHE A 277 -0.27 -6.21 -4.23
CA PHE A 277 -0.33 -7.02 -5.44
C PHE A 277 -0.81 -8.43 -5.13
N ARG A 278 -1.80 -8.89 -5.91
CA ARG A 278 -2.31 -10.26 -5.87
C ARG A 278 -2.60 -10.75 -7.28
N HIS A 279 -2.32 -12.02 -7.52
CA HIS A 279 -2.62 -12.69 -8.77
C HIS A 279 -3.51 -13.90 -8.47
N HIS A 280 -4.71 -13.87 -9.04
CA HIS A 280 -5.74 -14.87 -8.79
C HIS A 280 -6.21 -15.52 -10.10
N ARG A 281 -6.66 -16.73 -9.97
CA ARG A 281 -7.59 -17.35 -10.90
C ARG A 281 -8.98 -17.30 -10.28
N TYR A 282 -10.00 -16.94 -11.07
CA TYR A 282 -11.37 -16.89 -10.61
C TYR A 282 -12.24 -17.92 -11.33
N GLU A 283 -13.25 -18.41 -10.66
CA GLU A 283 -14.27 -19.30 -11.18
C GLU A 283 -15.61 -18.83 -10.63
N PHE A 284 -16.62 -18.70 -11.49
CA PHE A 284 -17.96 -18.37 -11.04
C PHE A 284 -18.71 -19.63 -10.63
N ASN A 285 -19.36 -19.57 -9.47
CA ASN A 285 -20.26 -20.64 -9.08
C ASN A 285 -21.56 -20.50 -9.88
N LEU A 286 -21.88 -21.47 -10.72
CA LEU A 286 -23.06 -21.47 -11.59
C LEU A 286 -24.40 -21.31 -10.82
N LYS A 287 -24.47 -21.78 -9.56
CA LYS A 287 -25.69 -21.69 -8.74
C LYS A 287 -25.87 -20.35 -8.05
N THR A 288 -24.79 -19.70 -7.61
CA THR A 288 -24.87 -18.49 -6.76
C THR A 288 -24.33 -17.24 -7.46
N GLY A 289 -23.74 -17.36 -8.63
CA GLY A 289 -23.08 -16.26 -9.35
C GLY A 289 -21.83 -15.71 -8.65
N LYS A 290 -21.49 -16.17 -7.45
CA LYS A 290 -20.37 -15.64 -6.67
C LYS A 290 -19.03 -16.16 -7.19
N PRO A 291 -18.02 -15.28 -7.35
CA PRO A 291 -16.68 -15.69 -7.75
C PRO A 291 -15.97 -16.45 -6.64
N ARG A 292 -15.29 -17.53 -7.00
CA ARG A 292 -14.34 -18.25 -6.17
C ARG A 292 -12.94 -17.87 -6.63
N LEU A 293 -12.17 -17.27 -5.74
CA LEU A 293 -10.82 -16.84 -6.02
C LEU A 293 -9.80 -17.87 -5.53
N ARG A 294 -8.83 -18.18 -6.39
CA ARG A 294 -7.68 -19.02 -6.06
C ARG A 294 -6.41 -18.23 -6.34
N GLU A 295 -5.62 -17.98 -5.29
CA GLU A 295 -4.36 -17.27 -5.44
C GLU A 295 -3.33 -18.12 -6.18
N LEU A 296 -2.73 -17.57 -7.22
CA LEU A 296 -1.68 -18.20 -8.02
C LEU A 296 -0.27 -17.77 -7.55
N GLY A 297 -0.12 -16.55 -7.01
CA GLY A 297 1.15 -15.95 -6.65
C GLY A 297 1.88 -15.32 -7.84
N PRO A 298 2.99 -14.65 -7.61
CA PRO A 298 3.53 -14.25 -6.33
C PRO A 298 2.67 -13.22 -5.60
N ARG A 299 3.03 -12.93 -4.36
CA ARG A 299 2.38 -11.94 -3.50
C ARG A 299 3.40 -10.95 -3.02
N PHE A 300 3.12 -9.66 -3.14
CA PHE A 300 3.99 -8.61 -2.62
C PHE A 300 3.22 -7.33 -2.33
N THR A 301 3.86 -6.40 -1.64
CA THR A 301 3.33 -5.09 -1.31
C THR A 301 4.31 -4.02 -1.73
N LEU A 302 3.83 -3.01 -2.44
CA LEU A 302 4.59 -1.84 -2.86
C LEU A 302 4.24 -0.65 -1.97
N LYS A 303 5.21 0.21 -1.68
CA LYS A 303 5.00 1.53 -1.10
C LYS A 303 5.79 2.52 -1.94
N LEU A 304 5.12 3.52 -2.50
CA LEU A 304 5.77 4.56 -3.28
C LEU A 304 6.79 5.31 -2.42
N ARG A 305 7.98 5.57 -2.98
CA ARG A 305 9.05 6.34 -2.36
C ARG A 305 9.32 7.64 -3.08
N SER A 306 9.31 7.59 -4.39
CA SER A 306 9.47 8.76 -5.23
C SER A 306 8.88 8.50 -6.61
N LEU A 307 8.36 9.56 -7.22
CA LEU A 307 8.01 9.64 -8.62
C LEU A 307 8.88 10.72 -9.23
N GLN A 308 9.64 10.37 -10.26
CA GLN A 308 10.53 11.26 -10.97
C GLN A 308 9.99 11.49 -12.36
N ARG A 309 9.97 12.74 -12.79
CA ARG A 309 9.72 13.08 -14.18
C ARG A 309 10.90 12.60 -15.04
N GLY A 310 10.61 12.03 -16.17
CA GLY A 310 11.65 11.53 -17.04
C GLY A 310 12.23 10.18 -16.60
N THR A 311 13.28 9.76 -17.31
CA THR A 311 14.03 8.54 -17.02
C THR A 311 14.89 8.68 -15.76
N PHE A 312 15.22 7.57 -15.14
CA PHE A 312 15.94 7.55 -13.87
C PHE A 312 17.26 8.36 -13.90
N ASP A 313 17.31 9.43 -13.12
CA ASP A 313 18.51 10.19 -12.82
C ASP A 313 18.62 10.46 -11.32
N SER A 314 19.66 9.89 -10.68
CA SER A 314 19.89 10.04 -9.24
C SER A 314 20.53 11.37 -8.84
N LYS A 315 21.11 12.12 -9.79
CA LYS A 315 21.85 13.37 -9.51
C LYS A 315 21.06 14.62 -9.83
N TYR A 316 20.43 14.66 -10.99
CA TYR A 316 19.81 15.86 -11.56
C TYR A 316 18.34 15.65 -11.95
N GLY A 317 17.75 14.53 -11.57
CA GLY A 317 16.37 14.23 -11.95
C GLY A 317 15.35 15.09 -11.19
N ASP A 318 14.38 15.59 -11.91
CA ASP A 318 13.26 16.32 -11.34
C ASP A 318 12.25 15.37 -10.71
N TYR A 319 11.98 15.57 -9.44
CA TYR A 319 11.00 14.76 -8.73
C TYR A 319 9.65 15.45 -8.71
N GLU A 320 8.65 14.76 -9.19
CA GLU A 320 7.26 15.19 -9.06
C GLU A 320 6.77 14.99 -7.62
N TRP A 321 7.16 13.87 -7.04
CA TRP A 321 6.83 13.54 -5.67
C TRP A 321 7.95 12.71 -5.02
N ILE A 322 8.26 13.03 -3.78
CA ILE A 322 9.22 12.29 -2.96
C ILE A 322 8.76 12.27 -1.51
N ILE A 323 8.90 11.13 -0.86
CA ILE A 323 8.70 11.03 0.57
C ILE A 323 9.79 11.86 1.28
N GLN A 324 9.41 13.04 1.79
CA GLN A 324 10.25 13.91 2.58
C GLN A 324 9.89 13.77 4.06
N GLY A 325 10.88 14.01 4.93
CA GLY A 325 10.69 14.01 6.37
C GLY A 325 11.10 12.71 7.07
N ARG A 326 11.16 12.81 8.38
CA ARG A 326 11.46 11.65 9.23
C ARG A 326 10.24 10.74 9.28
N ARG A 327 10.48 9.44 9.33
CA ARG A 327 9.42 8.42 9.37
C ARG A 327 8.33 8.72 10.41
N HIS A 328 8.69 9.31 11.55
CA HIS A 328 7.76 9.67 12.63
C HIS A 328 6.84 10.83 12.26
N GLU A 329 7.30 11.80 11.48
CA GLU A 329 6.50 12.96 11.07
C GLU A 329 5.46 12.57 10.02
N MET A 330 5.80 11.65 9.13
CA MET A 330 4.88 11.18 8.08
C MET A 330 3.82 10.20 8.59
N GLU A 331 4.14 9.42 9.62
CA GLU A 331 3.22 8.42 10.20
C GLU A 331 2.37 9.00 11.34
N THR A 332 2.58 10.26 11.76
CA THR A 332 1.82 10.91 12.84
C THR A 332 0.36 11.11 12.48
N SER A 333 0.05 11.48 11.24
CA SER A 333 -1.34 11.57 10.81
C SER A 333 -1.77 10.27 10.14
N ARG A 334 -2.44 9.40 10.87
CA ARG A 334 -3.08 8.19 10.30
C ARG A 334 -4.27 8.49 9.40
N ARG A 335 -4.52 9.78 9.11
CA ARG A 335 -5.67 10.26 8.36
C ARG A 335 -5.31 10.77 6.98
N LYS A 336 -4.03 11.11 6.73
CA LYS A 336 -3.54 11.59 5.43
C LYS A 336 -2.91 10.45 4.63
N PHE A 337 -3.36 10.30 3.40
CA PHE A 337 -2.87 9.31 2.44
C PHE A 337 -2.61 10.00 1.11
N PHE A 338 -1.53 9.59 0.42
CA PHE A 338 -1.06 10.27 -0.80
C PHE A 338 -1.54 9.58 -2.10
N LEU A 339 -1.97 8.31 -2.03
CA LEU A 339 -2.39 7.52 -3.20
C LEU A 339 -3.90 7.27 -3.26
#